data_532277a8be391f4cdf0a866cd6c92a94
#
_entry.id   532277a8be391f4cdf0a866cd6c92a94
#
_cell.length_a   1.000
_cell.length_b   1.000
_cell.length_c   1.000
_cell.angle_alpha   90.00
_cell.angle_beta   90.00
_cell.angle_gamma   90.00
#
_symmetry.space_group_name_H-M   'P 1'
#
loop_
_entity.id
_entity.type
_entity.pdbx_description
1 polymer ?
#
loop_
_entity_poly.entity_id
_entity_poly.type
_entity_poly.pdbx_seq_one_letter_code
_entity_poly.pdbx_strand_id
1 'polypeptide(L)'
;MNGKRGTWVAVVCLIAVQAAQMAYVVHRESLTFDEDNHMFAGNMMWHTGDFGLNPEHPPLVKLLATIPLLGRNLWVPPLKGRFFKTEAYMDGRDWLARNDGGSQHMVFQMRLAAGLLALGLSLMVFFAAREWFGQKAALIALGLAVFDPNLLAHSALEMTD
;
A
#
# COMPACT_ATOMS: atom_id res chain seq x y z
N MET A 1 -24.26 20.75 -19.77
CA MET A 1 -23.07 21.03 -18.91
C MET A 1 -23.17 20.47 -17.49
N ASN A 2 -24.35 20.34 -16.89
CA ASN A 2 -24.55 19.87 -15.52
C ASN A 2 -24.19 18.37 -15.29
N GLY A 3 -24.43 17.48 -16.24
CA GLY A 3 -24.19 16.05 -16.09
C GLY A 3 -22.72 15.67 -15.92
N LYS A 4 -21.80 16.34 -16.61
CA LYS A 4 -20.36 16.07 -16.48
C LYS A 4 -19.81 16.48 -15.10
N ARG A 5 -20.25 17.62 -14.55
CA ARG A 5 -19.85 18.06 -13.22
C ARG A 5 -20.35 17.09 -12.12
N GLY A 6 -21.60 16.64 -12.21
CA GLY A 6 -22.17 15.68 -11.27
C GLY A 6 -21.41 14.34 -11.25
N THR A 7 -20.96 13.85 -12.41
CA THR A 7 -20.16 12.62 -12.47
C THR A 7 -18.82 12.77 -11.74
N TRP A 8 -18.10 13.85 -11.99
CA TRP A 8 -16.80 14.03 -11.33
C TRP A 8 -16.94 14.21 -9.81
N VAL A 9 -18.00 14.88 -9.36
CA VAL A 9 -18.32 14.97 -7.92
C VAL A 9 -18.55 13.56 -7.36
N ALA A 10 -19.35 12.73 -8.03
CA ALA A 10 -19.59 11.35 -7.60
C ALA A 10 -18.30 10.52 -7.55
N VAL A 11 -17.43 10.63 -8.57
CA VAL A 11 -16.12 9.95 -8.59
C VAL A 11 -15.27 10.38 -7.40
N VAL A 12 -15.12 11.67 -7.17
CA VAL A 12 -14.33 12.20 -6.05
C VAL A 12 -14.89 11.73 -4.70
N CYS A 13 -16.22 11.77 -4.54
CA CYS A 13 -16.86 11.28 -3.31
C CYS A 13 -16.61 9.77 -3.10
N LEU A 14 -16.74 8.94 -4.14
CA LEU A 14 -16.52 7.50 -4.03
C LEU A 14 -15.04 7.19 -3.67
N ILE A 15 -14.09 7.81 -4.34
CA ILE A 15 -12.66 7.66 -4.03
C ILE A 15 -12.34 8.15 -2.61
N ALA A 16 -12.94 9.26 -2.18
CA ALA A 16 -12.78 9.75 -0.80
C ALA A 16 -13.35 8.76 0.24
N VAL A 17 -14.49 8.14 -0.06
CA VAL A 17 -15.05 7.07 0.79
C VAL A 17 -14.09 5.88 0.85
N GLN A 18 -13.56 5.41 -0.28
CA GLN A 18 -12.59 4.32 -0.29
C GLN A 18 -11.35 4.65 0.54
N ALA A 19 -10.78 5.84 0.35
CA ALA A 19 -9.62 6.29 1.11
C ALA A 19 -9.90 6.34 2.62
N ALA A 20 -11.10 6.79 3.02
CA ALA A 20 -11.51 6.82 4.43
C ALA A 20 -11.69 5.40 5.01
N GLN A 21 -12.29 4.47 4.25
CA GLN A 21 -12.43 3.07 4.64
C GLN A 21 -11.05 2.42 4.81
N MET A 22 -10.13 2.63 3.86
CA MET A 22 -8.76 2.13 3.95
C MET A 22 -8.03 2.68 5.18
N ALA A 23 -8.07 4.00 5.39
CA ALA A 23 -7.45 4.62 6.56
C ALA A 23 -8.02 4.07 7.87
N TYR A 24 -9.32 3.82 7.93
CA TYR A 24 -9.96 3.20 9.09
C TYR A 24 -9.46 1.78 9.34
N VAL A 25 -9.41 0.93 8.30
CA VAL A 25 -8.93 -0.46 8.40
C VAL A 25 -7.45 -0.46 8.81
N VAL A 26 -6.60 0.29 8.11
CA VAL A 26 -5.16 0.42 8.40
C VAL A 26 -4.90 0.79 9.87
N HIS A 27 -5.74 1.66 10.44
CA HIS A 27 -5.60 2.08 11.84
C HIS A 27 -6.02 1.01 12.85
N ARG A 28 -6.85 0.07 12.45
CA ARG A 28 -7.40 -0.98 13.33
C ARG A 28 -6.64 -2.30 13.25
N GLU A 29 -6.03 -2.59 12.12
CA GLU A 29 -5.36 -3.86 11.89
C GLU A 29 -3.96 -3.88 12.51
N SER A 30 -3.69 -4.96 13.23
CA SER A 30 -2.34 -5.26 13.73
C SER A 30 -1.40 -5.59 12.58
N LEU A 31 -0.09 -5.51 12.83
CA LEU A 31 0.94 -5.92 11.89
C LEU A 31 0.76 -7.42 11.54
N THR A 32 0.75 -7.75 10.26
CA THR A 32 0.73 -9.15 9.80
C THR A 32 2.14 -9.75 9.79
N PHE A 33 2.22 -11.07 9.65
CA PHE A 33 3.47 -11.81 9.85
C PHE A 33 4.61 -11.39 8.90
N ASP A 34 4.26 -11.02 7.65
CA ASP A 34 5.26 -10.76 6.59
C ASP A 34 5.50 -9.27 6.31
N GLU A 35 4.67 -8.37 6.85
CA GLU A 35 4.74 -6.94 6.51
C GLU A 35 6.05 -6.28 6.94
N ASP A 36 6.56 -6.60 8.13
CA ASP A 36 7.83 -6.04 8.62
C ASP A 36 9.01 -6.40 7.72
N ASN A 37 9.01 -7.61 7.17
CA ASN A 37 9.97 -8.07 6.17
C ASN A 37 9.86 -7.27 4.86
N HIS A 38 8.64 -7.10 4.35
CA HIS A 38 8.41 -6.34 3.10
C HIS A 38 8.79 -4.87 3.25
N MET A 39 8.41 -4.26 4.37
CA MET A 39 8.73 -2.87 4.71
C MET A 39 10.25 -2.65 4.83
N PHE A 40 10.94 -3.55 5.54
CA PHE A 40 12.39 -3.50 5.67
C PHE A 40 13.08 -3.69 4.33
N ALA A 41 12.69 -4.72 3.56
CA ALA A 41 13.24 -4.96 2.23
C ALA A 41 13.03 -3.76 1.29
N GLY A 42 11.84 -3.16 1.29
CA GLY A 42 11.55 -1.96 0.49
C GLY A 42 12.43 -0.77 0.86
N ASN A 43 12.64 -0.53 2.16
CA ASN A 43 13.56 0.51 2.63
C ASN A 43 15.00 0.25 2.17
N MET A 44 15.47 -1.01 2.26
CA MET A 44 16.81 -1.38 1.83
C MET A 44 16.98 -1.29 0.31
N MET A 45 15.97 -1.62 -0.48
CA MET A 45 16.00 -1.44 -1.95
C MET A 45 16.27 0.01 -2.35
N TRP A 46 15.68 0.99 -1.66
CA TRP A 46 15.95 2.41 -1.91
C TRP A 46 17.37 2.83 -1.52
N HIS A 47 17.90 2.30 -0.42
CA HIS A 47 19.21 2.72 0.10
C HIS A 47 20.38 2.04 -0.60
N THR A 48 20.23 0.78 -1.00
CA THR A 48 21.33 -0.03 -1.52
C THR A 48 21.23 -0.35 -3.00
N GLY A 49 20.03 -0.26 -3.58
CA GLY A 49 19.75 -0.76 -4.94
C GLY A 49 19.76 -2.28 -5.03
N ASP A 50 19.86 -3.00 -3.90
CA ASP A 50 19.84 -4.46 -3.86
C ASP A 50 18.43 -4.98 -3.56
N PHE A 51 17.95 -5.86 -4.43
CA PHE A 51 16.63 -6.49 -4.34
C PHE A 51 16.69 -7.90 -3.73
N GLY A 52 17.86 -8.32 -3.27
CA GLY A 52 18.12 -9.68 -2.79
C GLY A 52 17.49 -10.04 -1.45
N LEU A 53 17.16 -9.06 -0.59
CA LEU A 53 16.59 -9.32 0.73
C LEU A 53 15.22 -10.02 0.70
N ASN A 54 14.40 -9.71 -0.31
CA ASN A 54 13.10 -10.35 -0.52
C ASN A 54 12.84 -10.49 -2.03
N PRO A 55 13.52 -11.45 -2.71
CA PRO A 55 13.42 -11.62 -4.15
C PRO A 55 12.14 -12.33 -4.61
N GLU A 56 11.42 -12.98 -3.69
CA GLU A 56 10.25 -13.80 -4.01
C GLU A 56 9.03 -12.97 -4.42
N HIS A 57 8.95 -11.74 -3.96
CA HIS A 57 7.80 -10.86 -4.20
C HIS A 57 8.17 -9.66 -5.06
N PRO A 58 7.28 -9.23 -5.96
CA PRO A 58 7.50 -8.05 -6.80
C PRO A 58 7.86 -6.80 -5.99
N PRO A 59 8.82 -5.98 -6.45
CA PRO A 59 9.34 -4.86 -5.66
C PRO A 59 8.40 -3.65 -5.60
N LEU A 60 7.44 -3.52 -6.52
CA LEU A 60 6.65 -2.31 -6.69
C LEU A 60 5.93 -1.86 -5.41
N VAL A 61 5.22 -2.79 -4.76
CA VAL A 61 4.45 -2.47 -3.54
C VAL A 61 5.39 -2.06 -2.42
N LYS A 62 6.49 -2.80 -2.21
CA LYS A 62 7.52 -2.51 -1.21
C LYS A 62 8.17 -1.14 -1.40
N LEU A 63 8.51 -0.80 -2.64
CA LEU A 63 9.08 0.51 -2.98
C LEU A 63 8.07 1.64 -2.74
N LEU A 64 6.81 1.47 -3.14
CA LEU A 64 5.78 2.48 -2.91
C LEU A 64 5.46 2.66 -1.42
N ALA A 65 5.33 1.55 -0.68
CA ALA A 65 5.06 1.59 0.75
C ALA A 65 6.12 2.38 1.51
N THR A 66 7.38 2.26 1.12
CA THR A 66 8.50 2.88 1.85
C THR A 66 8.86 4.30 1.38
N ILE A 67 8.17 4.86 0.37
CA ILE A 67 8.35 6.26 -0.04
C ILE A 67 8.24 7.27 1.13
N PRO A 68 7.28 7.14 2.08
CA PRO A 68 7.19 8.07 3.20
C PRO A 68 8.40 8.08 4.14
N LEU A 69 9.26 7.09 4.02
CA LEU A 69 10.48 6.95 4.83
C LEU A 69 11.72 7.55 4.18
N LEU A 70 11.63 7.92 2.90
CA LEU A 70 12.76 8.50 2.16
C LEU A 70 13.24 9.78 2.86
N GLY A 71 14.54 9.87 3.04
CA GLY A 71 15.19 11.01 3.71
C GLY A 71 15.16 10.97 5.24
N ARG A 72 14.56 9.93 5.86
CA ARG A 72 14.67 9.71 7.31
C ARG A 72 15.98 9.01 7.64
N ASN A 73 16.60 9.41 8.73
CA ASN A 73 17.77 8.72 9.26
C ASN A 73 17.29 7.53 10.13
N LEU A 74 17.04 6.40 9.49
CA LEU A 74 16.58 5.19 10.15
C LEU A 74 17.77 4.32 10.57
N TRP A 75 17.68 3.73 11.75
CA TRP A 75 18.60 2.69 12.17
C TRP A 75 18.42 1.45 11.29
N VAL A 76 19.53 0.90 10.82
CA VAL A 76 19.56 -0.32 10.00
C VAL A 76 20.39 -1.38 10.73
N PRO A 77 19.89 -2.61 10.88
CA PRO A 77 20.67 -3.69 11.46
C PRO A 77 21.88 -4.05 10.59
N PRO A 78 22.98 -4.54 11.17
CA PRO A 78 24.13 -4.98 10.40
C PRO A 78 23.79 -6.27 9.66
N LEU A 79 23.63 -6.20 8.34
CA LEU A 79 23.36 -7.35 7.50
C LEU A 79 24.57 -8.27 7.44
N LYS A 80 24.35 -9.56 7.60
CA LYS A 80 25.41 -10.58 7.64
C LYS A 80 25.61 -11.34 6.35
N GLY A 81 24.70 -11.17 5.38
CA GLY A 81 24.75 -11.75 4.03
C GLY A 81 24.66 -13.27 4.00
N ARG A 82 24.09 -13.90 5.03
CA ARG A 82 24.09 -15.36 5.15
C ARG A 82 22.93 -16.02 4.42
N PHE A 83 21.74 -15.47 4.56
CA PHE A 83 20.50 -15.92 3.91
C PHE A 83 19.59 -14.73 3.80
N PHE A 84 19.49 -14.13 2.67
CA PHE A 84 18.74 -12.90 2.42
C PHE A 84 17.33 -12.92 3.03
N LYS A 85 16.56 -13.98 2.79
CA LYS A 85 15.21 -14.12 3.34
C LYS A 85 15.20 -14.18 4.87
N THR A 86 16.07 -14.97 5.45
CA THR A 86 16.16 -15.11 6.93
C THR A 86 16.53 -13.78 7.57
N GLU A 87 17.48 -13.03 7.00
CA GLU A 87 17.84 -11.69 7.47
C GLU A 87 16.65 -10.73 7.39
N ALA A 88 15.91 -10.72 6.28
CA ALA A 88 14.75 -9.86 6.14
C ALA A 88 13.68 -10.11 7.22
N TYR A 89 13.42 -11.38 7.57
CA TYR A 89 12.48 -11.75 8.63
C TYR A 89 12.98 -11.43 10.04
N MET A 90 14.23 -11.75 10.33
CA MET A 90 14.78 -11.53 11.67
C MET A 90 15.04 -10.05 11.93
N ASP A 91 15.59 -9.36 10.95
CA ASP A 91 16.03 -7.98 11.09
C ASP A 91 14.89 -6.98 10.79
N GLY A 92 13.88 -7.35 10.02
CA GLY A 92 12.71 -6.51 9.71
C GLY A 92 11.94 -6.12 10.95
N ARG A 93 11.67 -7.08 11.84
CA ARG A 93 11.00 -6.84 13.12
C ARG A 93 11.80 -5.93 14.04
N ASP A 94 13.12 -6.19 14.17
CA ASP A 94 14.03 -5.36 14.98
C ASP A 94 14.14 -3.94 14.41
N TRP A 95 14.24 -3.83 13.08
CA TRP A 95 14.27 -2.54 12.37
C TRP A 95 13.01 -1.73 12.65
N LEU A 96 11.83 -2.34 12.51
CA LEU A 96 10.56 -1.68 12.75
C LEU A 96 10.42 -1.28 14.21
N ALA A 97 10.71 -2.19 15.15
CA ALA A 97 10.59 -1.94 16.59
C ALA A 97 11.47 -0.77 17.05
N ARG A 98 12.69 -0.66 16.53
CA ARG A 98 13.64 0.40 16.92
C ARG A 98 13.31 1.74 16.28
N ASN A 99 12.81 1.75 15.05
CA ASN A 99 12.53 2.98 14.33
C ASN A 99 11.12 3.53 14.61
N ASP A 100 10.15 2.67 14.88
CA ASP A 100 8.76 3.07 15.14
C ASP A 100 8.43 3.12 16.65
N GLY A 101 9.24 2.49 17.48
CA GLY A 101 9.05 2.51 18.93
C GLY A 101 7.73 1.91 19.42
N GLY A 102 7.08 1.07 18.59
CA GLY A 102 5.77 0.46 18.87
C GLY A 102 4.57 1.39 18.66
N SER A 103 4.79 2.60 18.13
CA SER A 103 3.73 3.57 17.84
C SER A 103 2.81 3.20 16.68
N GLN A 104 3.22 2.25 15.84
CA GLN A 104 2.60 1.85 14.57
C GLN A 104 2.44 3.01 13.56
N HIS A 105 3.10 4.13 13.81
CA HIS A 105 3.00 5.30 12.94
C HIS A 105 3.69 5.09 11.60
N MET A 106 4.85 4.44 11.59
CA MET A 106 5.55 4.05 10.37
C MET A 106 4.71 3.07 9.55
N VAL A 107 4.18 2.03 10.20
CA VAL A 107 3.31 1.03 9.56
C VAL A 107 2.11 1.70 8.91
N PHE A 108 1.43 2.60 9.64
CA PHE A 108 0.30 3.35 9.13
C PHE A 108 0.66 4.13 7.85
N GLN A 109 1.77 4.85 7.85
CA GLN A 109 2.21 5.63 6.69
C GLN A 109 2.55 4.75 5.48
N MET A 110 3.23 3.62 5.71
CA MET A 110 3.61 2.70 4.66
C MET A 110 2.39 2.01 4.05
N ARG A 111 1.44 1.56 4.85
CA ARG A 111 0.18 0.99 4.38
C ARG A 111 -0.65 1.98 3.57
N LEU A 112 -0.73 3.24 4.01
CA LEU A 112 -1.42 4.28 3.24
C LEU A 112 -0.75 4.52 1.88
N ALA A 113 0.57 4.52 1.83
CA ALA A 113 1.30 4.69 0.58
C ALA A 113 1.08 3.50 -0.37
N ALA A 114 1.14 2.26 0.12
CA ALA A 114 0.80 1.06 -0.67
C ALA A 114 -0.66 1.11 -1.16
N GLY A 115 -1.56 1.55 -0.31
CA GLY A 115 -3.00 1.67 -0.63
C GLY A 115 -3.33 2.63 -1.77
N LEU A 116 -2.42 3.54 -2.16
CA LEU A 116 -2.61 4.37 -3.35
C LEU A 116 -2.77 3.54 -4.63
N LEU A 117 -2.20 2.32 -4.67
CA LEU A 117 -2.41 1.38 -5.78
C LEU A 117 -3.87 0.97 -5.92
N ALA A 118 -4.56 0.70 -4.81
CA ALA A 118 -5.98 0.32 -4.85
C ALA A 118 -6.87 1.49 -5.30
N LEU A 119 -6.55 2.72 -4.88
CA LEU A 119 -7.25 3.91 -5.39
C LEU A 119 -7.01 4.08 -6.91
N GLY A 120 -5.77 3.88 -7.36
CA GLY A 120 -5.42 3.86 -8.77
C GLY A 120 -6.17 2.79 -9.56
N LEU A 121 -6.26 1.56 -9.03
CA LEU A 121 -7.01 0.47 -9.63
C LEU A 121 -8.49 0.80 -9.76
N SER A 122 -9.12 1.35 -8.73
CA SER A 122 -10.52 1.76 -8.77
C SER A 122 -10.78 2.84 -9.83
N LEU A 123 -9.85 3.80 -9.98
CA LEU A 123 -9.92 4.78 -11.06
C LEU A 123 -9.73 4.14 -12.44
N MET A 124 -8.84 3.16 -12.59
CA MET A 124 -8.69 2.42 -13.85
C MET A 124 -9.96 1.65 -14.21
N VAL A 125 -10.61 1.02 -13.23
CA VAL A 125 -11.92 0.36 -13.42
C VAL A 125 -12.97 1.37 -13.91
N PHE A 126 -13.02 2.57 -13.30
CA PHE A 126 -13.92 3.62 -13.75
C PHE A 126 -13.65 4.04 -15.20
N PHE A 127 -12.40 4.31 -15.57
CA PHE A 127 -12.06 4.76 -16.91
C PHE A 127 -12.31 3.67 -17.97
N ALA A 128 -11.94 2.42 -17.69
CA ALA A 128 -12.19 1.30 -18.58
C ALA A 128 -13.69 1.06 -18.79
N ALA A 129 -14.47 1.03 -17.71
CA ALA A 129 -15.92 0.87 -17.80
C ALA A 129 -16.58 2.06 -18.55
N ARG A 130 -16.05 3.25 -18.38
CA ARG A 130 -16.53 4.44 -19.09
C ARG A 130 -16.27 4.36 -20.59
N GLU A 131 -15.11 3.87 -20.98
CA GLU A 131 -14.71 3.69 -22.39
C GLU A 131 -15.64 2.69 -23.10
N TRP A 132 -15.89 1.56 -22.46
CA TRP A 132 -16.59 0.44 -23.08
C TRP A 132 -18.11 0.49 -22.93
N PHE A 133 -18.60 0.95 -21.81
CA PHE A 133 -20.04 0.86 -21.45
C PHE A 133 -20.69 2.19 -21.11
N GLY A 134 -19.91 3.27 -21.15
CA GLY A 134 -20.38 4.62 -20.90
C GLY A 134 -20.46 5.01 -19.42
N GLN A 135 -20.85 6.25 -19.19
CA GLN A 135 -20.74 6.93 -17.90
C GLN A 135 -21.52 6.31 -16.75
N LYS A 136 -22.73 5.79 -17.01
CA LYS A 136 -23.57 5.19 -15.96
C LYS A 136 -22.97 3.88 -15.46
N ALA A 137 -22.53 3.02 -16.39
CA ALA A 137 -21.87 1.77 -16.07
C ALA A 137 -20.55 2.00 -15.29
N ALA A 138 -19.79 3.04 -15.67
CA ALA A 138 -18.56 3.41 -14.99
C ALA A 138 -18.77 3.79 -13.51
N LEU A 139 -19.82 4.55 -13.20
CA LEU A 139 -20.15 4.90 -11.81
C LEU A 139 -20.58 3.66 -10.98
N ILE A 140 -21.33 2.75 -11.61
CA ILE A 140 -21.71 1.49 -10.96
C ILE A 140 -20.45 0.64 -10.71
N ALA A 141 -19.58 0.47 -11.71
CA ALA A 141 -18.35 -0.29 -11.60
C ALA A 141 -17.42 0.29 -10.51
N LEU A 142 -17.27 1.62 -10.48
CA LEU A 142 -16.51 2.29 -9.42
C LEU A 142 -17.15 2.06 -8.03
N GLY A 143 -18.47 2.17 -7.93
CA GLY A 143 -19.18 1.90 -6.67
C GLY A 143 -18.94 0.46 -6.18
N LEU A 144 -19.02 -0.54 -7.07
CA LEU A 144 -18.71 -1.92 -6.75
C LEU A 144 -17.26 -2.09 -6.27
N ALA A 145 -16.29 -1.48 -6.96
CA ALA A 145 -14.88 -1.54 -6.57
C ALA A 145 -14.62 -0.87 -5.20
N VAL A 146 -15.23 0.28 -4.94
CA VAL A 146 -15.08 1.03 -3.66
C VAL A 146 -15.59 0.25 -2.45
N PHE A 147 -16.63 -0.55 -2.64
CA PHE A 147 -17.24 -1.36 -1.57
C PHE A 147 -16.90 -2.86 -1.66
N ASP A 148 -15.94 -3.24 -2.52
CA ASP A 148 -15.46 -4.62 -2.57
C ASP A 148 -14.65 -4.94 -1.32
N PRO A 149 -15.08 -5.94 -0.50
CA PRO A 149 -14.40 -6.26 0.75
C PRO A 149 -12.99 -6.84 0.54
N ASN A 150 -12.75 -7.55 -0.57
CA ASN A 150 -11.43 -8.11 -0.85
C ASN A 150 -10.47 -6.98 -1.24
N LEU A 151 -10.92 -6.07 -2.11
CA LEU A 151 -10.09 -4.91 -2.48
C LEU A 151 -9.75 -4.05 -1.25
N LEU A 152 -10.70 -3.85 -0.34
CA LEU A 152 -10.45 -3.11 0.90
C LEU A 152 -9.48 -3.83 1.83
N ALA A 153 -9.64 -5.13 2.03
CA ALA A 153 -8.77 -5.92 2.90
C ALA A 153 -7.32 -5.93 2.39
N HIS A 154 -7.12 -6.24 1.10
CA HIS A 154 -5.78 -6.30 0.52
C HIS A 154 -5.14 -4.92 0.34
N SER A 155 -5.92 -3.86 0.16
CA SER A 155 -5.38 -2.49 0.06
C SER A 155 -4.91 -1.90 1.38
N ALA A 156 -5.33 -2.48 2.49
CA ALA A 156 -4.97 -2.03 3.83
C ALA A 156 -3.69 -2.68 4.37
N LEU A 157 -3.15 -3.68 3.66
CA LEU A 157 -1.97 -4.43 4.04
C LEU A 157 -0.84 -4.20 3.03
N GLU A 158 0.39 -4.14 3.53
CA GLU A 158 1.58 -4.10 2.67
C GLU A 158 1.98 -5.55 2.32
N MET A 159 1.15 -6.21 1.51
CA MET A 159 1.35 -7.58 1.04
C MET A 159 1.33 -7.64 -0.48
N THR A 160 2.00 -8.64 -1.03
CA THR A 160 2.13 -8.85 -2.48
C THR A 160 1.48 -10.15 -2.95
N ASP A 161 0.81 -10.85 -2.06
CA ASP A 161 0.11 -12.12 -2.31
C ASP A 161 -1.37 -11.89 -2.63
#